data_a61bcc29bac90468c6e16c3c717c3930
#
_entry.id   a61bcc29bac90468c6e16c3c717c3930
#
_cell.length_a   1.000
_cell.length_b   1.000
_cell.length_c   1.000
_cell.angle_alpha   90.00
_cell.angle_beta   90.00
_cell.angle_gamma   90.00
#
_symmetry.space_group_name_H-M   'P 1'
#
loop_
_entity.id
_entity.type
_entity.pdbx_description
1 polymer ?
#
loop_
_entity_poly.entity_id
_entity_poly.type
_entity_poly.pdbx_seq_one_letter_code
_entity_poly.pdbx_strand_id
1 'polypeptide(L)'
;MAIGVLVLAAALAVSGCISTSSPHAKFTKTPKEGYPPLEVTFDASASSSPNGAIVSYEWDFGDDEAGSGVTVEHTYTEKGTYSVTLVVTDSTGATAARTDEVQALSLPPVAKFTVTPYYVTVDEAVWFDASESYDPDGEIVDYLWDFGDGTSDEGVVVSHEYTSAQGTGWRPQIVLTVVDDDGVVSMAKGEVRVVGCDSCGG
;
A
#
# COMPACT_ATOMS: atom_id res chain seq x y z
N MET A 1 5.95 -6.82 21.89
CA MET A 1 5.86 -8.03 22.71
C MET A 1 4.45 -8.55 22.53
N ALA A 2 4.24 -9.33 21.46
CA ALA A 2 2.91 -9.81 21.07
C ALA A 2 2.44 -10.89 22.04
N ILE A 3 1.31 -10.66 22.70
CA ILE A 3 0.63 -11.67 23.54
C ILE A 3 -0.45 -12.29 22.65
N GLY A 4 -0.07 -13.35 21.92
CA GLY A 4 -1.04 -14.16 21.20
C GLY A 4 -2.04 -14.79 22.16
N VAL A 5 -3.32 -14.49 22.00
CA VAL A 5 -4.40 -15.17 22.70
C VAL A 5 -4.56 -16.55 22.08
N LEU A 6 -3.89 -17.53 22.69
CA LEU A 6 -4.08 -18.95 22.37
C LEU A 6 -5.38 -19.42 23.00
N VAL A 7 -6.46 -19.48 22.23
CA VAL A 7 -7.70 -20.14 22.69
C VAL A 7 -7.48 -21.65 22.69
N LEU A 8 -7.13 -22.17 23.86
CA LEU A 8 -6.97 -23.60 24.10
C LEU A 8 -8.36 -24.21 24.40
N ALA A 9 -9.01 -24.75 23.37
CA ALA A 9 -10.23 -25.53 23.58
C ALA A 9 -9.87 -26.89 24.21
N ALA A 10 -10.21 -27.08 25.48
CA ALA A 10 -10.10 -28.37 26.13
C ALA A 10 -11.21 -29.31 25.70
N ALA A 11 -10.89 -30.30 24.88
CA ALA A 11 -11.81 -31.37 24.50
C ALA A 11 -11.93 -32.42 25.62
N LEU A 12 -13.12 -32.56 26.22
CA LEU A 12 -13.48 -33.73 27.02
C LEU A 12 -13.76 -34.90 26.08
N ALA A 13 -12.89 -35.91 26.10
CA ALA A 13 -13.08 -37.13 25.31
C ALA A 13 -14.20 -37.99 25.93
N VAL A 14 -15.34 -38.10 25.26
CA VAL A 14 -16.31 -39.17 25.48
C VAL A 14 -16.05 -40.25 24.42
N SER A 15 -15.61 -41.44 24.89
CA SER A 15 -15.25 -42.60 24.09
C SER A 15 -16.52 -43.24 23.48
N GLY A 16 -16.85 -42.85 22.28
CA GLY A 16 -17.78 -43.52 21.39
C GLY A 16 -17.24 -43.34 19.98
N CYS A 17 -16.97 -44.43 19.25
CA CYS A 17 -16.43 -44.40 17.91
C CYS A 17 -17.53 -43.86 16.94
N ILE A 18 -17.73 -42.55 16.94
CA ILE A 18 -18.49 -41.85 15.90
C ILE A 18 -17.38 -41.24 15.02
N SER A 19 -17.36 -41.66 13.76
CA SER A 19 -16.56 -40.98 12.76
C SER A 19 -17.12 -39.56 12.59
N THR A 20 -16.68 -38.63 13.44
CA THR A 20 -17.10 -37.24 13.35
C THR A 20 -16.29 -36.57 12.26
N SER A 21 -16.88 -36.44 11.09
CA SER A 21 -16.34 -35.56 10.06
C SER A 21 -16.37 -34.13 10.60
N SER A 22 -15.24 -33.43 10.55
CA SER A 22 -15.16 -32.04 10.99
C SER A 22 -16.04 -31.14 10.11
N PRO A 23 -16.55 -30.02 10.62
CA PRO A 23 -17.18 -29.00 9.81
C PRO A 23 -16.21 -28.46 8.75
N HIS A 24 -16.76 -27.78 7.75
CA HIS A 24 -16.01 -27.11 6.69
C HIS A 24 -16.14 -25.60 6.87
N ALA A 25 -15.08 -24.94 7.34
CA ALA A 25 -14.99 -23.50 7.37
C ALA A 25 -14.75 -22.97 5.95
N LYS A 26 -15.59 -22.06 5.49
CA LYS A 26 -15.49 -21.40 4.21
C LYS A 26 -16.01 -19.98 4.31
N PHE A 27 -15.26 -19.04 3.75
CA PHE A 27 -15.69 -17.65 3.67
C PHE A 27 -15.23 -16.98 2.39
N THR A 28 -15.88 -15.88 2.08
CA THR A 28 -15.48 -14.91 1.06
C THR A 28 -15.24 -13.57 1.72
N LYS A 29 -14.47 -12.71 1.07
CA LYS A 29 -14.15 -11.35 1.51
C LYS A 29 -14.26 -10.38 0.36
N THR A 30 -14.75 -9.18 0.62
CA THR A 30 -14.93 -8.14 -0.39
C THR A 30 -14.78 -6.75 0.24
N PRO A 31 -13.85 -5.91 -0.27
CA PRO A 31 -12.82 -6.22 -1.25
C PRO A 31 -11.74 -7.16 -0.69
N LYS A 32 -10.84 -7.63 -1.55
CA LYS A 32 -9.68 -8.47 -1.15
C LYS A 32 -8.46 -7.63 -0.82
N GLU A 33 -8.39 -6.45 -1.43
CA GLU A 33 -7.31 -5.47 -1.30
C GLU A 33 -7.86 -4.05 -1.50
N GLY A 34 -7.16 -3.06 -0.99
CA GLY A 34 -7.48 -1.64 -1.14
C GLY A 34 -6.63 -0.78 -0.23
N TYR A 35 -6.84 0.52 -0.26
CA TYR A 35 -6.11 1.48 0.58
C TYR A 35 -6.81 1.70 1.93
N PRO A 36 -6.05 1.89 3.03
CA PRO A 36 -6.61 2.30 4.32
C PRO A 36 -7.31 3.68 4.25
N PRO A 37 -8.40 3.86 5.03
CA PRO A 37 -9.13 2.85 5.79
C PRO A 37 -9.86 1.89 4.86
N LEU A 38 -9.53 0.58 4.95
CA LEU A 38 -10.07 -0.46 4.09
C LEU A 38 -11.18 -1.22 4.83
N GLU A 39 -12.43 -0.94 4.48
CA GLU A 39 -13.59 -1.68 4.99
C GLU A 39 -13.81 -2.96 4.17
N VAL A 40 -13.80 -4.11 4.86
CA VAL A 40 -13.95 -5.44 4.25
C VAL A 40 -15.14 -6.16 4.86
N THR A 41 -16.04 -6.64 4.00
CA THR A 41 -17.12 -7.54 4.38
C THR A 41 -16.67 -8.98 4.25
N PHE A 42 -16.82 -9.77 5.31
CA PHE A 42 -16.56 -11.21 5.35
C PHE A 42 -17.87 -11.97 5.43
N ASP A 43 -18.06 -12.98 4.58
CA ASP A 43 -19.28 -13.82 4.52
C ASP A 43 -18.90 -15.30 4.63
N ALA A 44 -19.28 -15.91 5.77
CA ALA A 44 -19.07 -17.32 6.07
C ALA A 44 -20.31 -18.20 5.83
N SER A 45 -21.35 -17.70 5.16
CA SER A 45 -22.61 -18.42 4.89
C SER A 45 -22.43 -19.75 4.14
N ALA A 46 -21.30 -19.91 3.43
CA ALA A 46 -20.96 -21.15 2.71
C ALA A 46 -20.27 -22.21 3.61
N SER A 47 -20.08 -21.95 4.90
CA SER A 47 -19.61 -22.96 5.86
C SER A 47 -20.69 -24.01 6.12
N SER A 48 -20.28 -25.25 6.34
CA SER A 48 -21.21 -26.37 6.54
C SER A 48 -20.65 -27.42 7.48
N SER A 49 -21.53 -28.23 8.10
CA SER A 49 -21.11 -29.43 8.82
C SER A 49 -21.92 -30.62 8.35
N PRO A 50 -21.29 -31.79 8.18
CA PRO A 50 -21.97 -33.05 7.92
C PRO A 50 -22.74 -33.59 9.15
N ASN A 51 -22.46 -33.08 10.36
CA ASN A 51 -23.01 -33.58 11.61
C ASN A 51 -24.12 -32.67 12.20
N GLY A 52 -24.56 -31.65 11.47
CA GLY A 52 -25.60 -30.72 11.91
C GLY A 52 -25.35 -29.28 11.46
N ALA A 53 -25.97 -28.34 12.16
CA ALA A 53 -25.81 -26.93 11.83
C ALA A 53 -24.52 -26.36 12.43
N ILE A 54 -23.92 -25.34 11.77
CA ILE A 54 -22.93 -24.49 12.40
C ILE A 54 -23.65 -23.58 13.41
N VAL A 55 -23.16 -23.53 14.63
CA VAL A 55 -23.75 -22.78 15.76
C VAL A 55 -22.89 -21.59 16.21
N SER A 56 -21.59 -21.56 15.85
CA SER A 56 -20.70 -20.41 16.13
C SER A 56 -19.83 -20.11 14.92
N TYR A 57 -19.57 -18.80 14.72
CA TYR A 57 -18.64 -18.23 13.77
C TYR A 57 -17.81 -17.20 14.50
N GLU A 58 -16.52 -17.47 14.66
CA GLU A 58 -15.56 -16.61 15.36
C GLU A 58 -14.47 -16.18 14.38
N TRP A 59 -14.17 -14.87 14.38
CA TRP A 59 -13.21 -14.26 13.49
C TRP A 59 -12.06 -13.66 14.27
N ASP A 60 -10.87 -13.87 13.75
CA ASP A 60 -9.64 -13.15 14.07
C ASP A 60 -9.26 -12.41 12.77
N PHE A 61 -9.18 -11.08 12.81
CA PHE A 61 -8.90 -10.26 11.62
C PHE A 61 -7.42 -10.08 11.35
N GLY A 62 -6.54 -10.53 12.28
CA GLY A 62 -5.08 -10.51 12.12
C GLY A 62 -4.43 -9.17 12.49
N ASP A 63 -5.17 -8.27 13.13
CA ASP A 63 -4.74 -6.95 13.63
C ASP A 63 -5.02 -6.77 15.13
N ASP A 64 -5.08 -7.89 15.88
CA ASP A 64 -5.46 -7.98 17.30
C ASP A 64 -6.96 -7.71 17.57
N GLU A 65 -7.77 -7.52 16.52
CA GLU A 65 -9.23 -7.42 16.63
C GLU A 65 -9.92 -8.73 16.25
N ALA A 66 -11.10 -8.93 16.82
CA ALA A 66 -11.90 -10.14 16.64
C ALA A 66 -13.39 -9.82 16.48
N GLY A 67 -14.12 -10.74 15.86
CA GLY A 67 -15.54 -10.59 15.61
C GLY A 67 -16.29 -11.91 15.69
N SER A 68 -17.63 -11.85 15.60
CA SER A 68 -18.48 -13.04 15.54
C SER A 68 -19.71 -12.81 14.65
N GLY A 69 -20.18 -13.86 13.99
CA GLY A 69 -21.34 -13.83 13.12
C GLY A 69 -21.08 -14.44 11.76
N VAL A 70 -22.17 -14.73 11.03
CA VAL A 70 -22.12 -15.32 9.68
C VAL A 70 -21.55 -14.33 8.68
N THR A 71 -21.94 -13.06 8.81
CA THR A 71 -21.43 -11.94 8.01
C THR A 71 -20.97 -10.86 8.97
N VAL A 72 -19.76 -10.35 8.77
CA VAL A 72 -19.16 -9.30 9.59
C VAL A 72 -18.44 -8.29 8.69
N GLU A 73 -18.34 -7.06 9.16
CA GLU A 73 -17.55 -5.98 8.55
C GLU A 73 -16.40 -5.64 9.48
N HIS A 74 -15.23 -5.39 8.90
CA HIS A 74 -14.06 -4.96 9.62
C HIS A 74 -13.27 -3.92 8.82
N THR A 75 -12.65 -2.95 9.48
CA THR A 75 -11.92 -1.85 8.85
C THR A 75 -10.46 -1.88 9.26
N TYR A 76 -9.57 -2.09 8.28
CA TYR A 76 -8.12 -1.97 8.45
C TYR A 76 -7.70 -0.52 8.27
N THR A 77 -7.11 0.08 9.31
CA THR A 77 -6.70 1.51 9.32
C THR A 77 -5.25 1.72 8.93
N GLU A 78 -4.43 0.68 8.98
CA GLU A 78 -3.01 0.70 8.66
C GLU A 78 -2.73 -0.14 7.41
N LYS A 79 -1.67 0.20 6.66
CA LYS A 79 -1.16 -0.64 5.57
C LYS A 79 -0.62 -1.97 6.11
N GLY A 80 -0.80 -3.07 5.38
CA GLY A 80 -0.29 -4.37 5.79
C GLY A 80 -0.98 -5.55 5.11
N THR A 81 -0.44 -6.75 5.36
CA THR A 81 -1.07 -8.01 4.99
C THR A 81 -1.60 -8.69 6.25
N TYR A 82 -2.91 -8.85 6.32
CA TYR A 82 -3.62 -9.36 7.48
C TYR A 82 -4.08 -10.80 7.25
N SER A 83 -3.68 -11.72 8.13
CA SER A 83 -4.09 -13.14 8.08
C SER A 83 -5.40 -13.33 8.81
N VAL A 84 -6.51 -13.30 8.09
CA VAL A 84 -7.86 -13.45 8.65
C VAL A 84 -8.19 -14.91 8.85
N THR A 85 -8.58 -15.29 10.08
CA THR A 85 -8.96 -16.65 10.44
C THR A 85 -10.41 -16.72 10.89
N LEU A 86 -11.19 -17.58 10.22
CA LEU A 86 -12.53 -17.98 10.64
C LEU A 86 -12.44 -19.31 11.36
N VAL A 87 -13.01 -19.39 12.57
CA VAL A 87 -13.27 -20.65 13.29
C VAL A 87 -14.78 -20.87 13.32
N VAL A 88 -15.23 -22.04 12.86
CA VAL A 88 -16.64 -22.45 12.96
C VAL A 88 -16.79 -23.61 13.92
N THR A 89 -17.88 -23.62 14.70
CA THR A 89 -18.25 -24.71 15.60
C THR A 89 -19.62 -25.25 15.21
N ASP A 90 -19.76 -26.57 15.12
CA ASP A 90 -21.04 -27.19 14.83
C ASP A 90 -21.83 -27.57 16.09
N SER A 91 -23.06 -28.04 15.94
CA SER A 91 -23.97 -28.43 17.03
C SER A 91 -23.48 -29.63 17.87
N THR A 92 -22.43 -30.34 17.42
CA THR A 92 -21.79 -31.44 18.16
C THR A 92 -20.57 -30.94 18.94
N GLY A 93 -20.16 -29.67 18.78
CA GLY A 93 -18.97 -29.07 19.37
C GLY A 93 -17.69 -29.31 18.57
N ALA A 94 -17.79 -29.90 17.38
CA ALA A 94 -16.64 -30.04 16.49
C ALA A 94 -16.31 -28.68 15.82
N THR A 95 -15.01 -28.41 15.63
CA THR A 95 -14.53 -27.15 15.08
C THR A 95 -13.74 -27.34 13.80
N ALA A 96 -13.72 -26.28 12.95
CA ALA A 96 -12.81 -26.15 11.81
C ALA A 96 -12.40 -24.70 11.64
N ALA A 97 -11.21 -24.50 11.13
CA ALA A 97 -10.67 -23.17 10.83
C ALA A 97 -10.35 -23.00 9.34
N ARG A 98 -10.44 -21.76 8.87
CA ARG A 98 -9.99 -21.33 7.55
C ARG A 98 -9.28 -19.99 7.68
N THR A 99 -8.08 -19.89 7.09
CA THR A 99 -7.33 -18.63 7.00
C THR A 99 -7.22 -18.18 5.54
N ASP A 100 -7.30 -16.87 5.33
CA ASP A 100 -7.08 -16.19 4.05
C ASP A 100 -6.53 -14.78 4.33
N GLU A 101 -5.93 -14.10 3.34
CA GLU A 101 -5.23 -12.83 3.53
C GLU A 101 -6.00 -11.65 2.93
N VAL A 102 -6.03 -10.53 3.65
CA VAL A 102 -6.45 -9.21 3.17
C VAL A 102 -5.22 -8.33 3.01
N GLN A 103 -5.15 -7.56 1.92
CA GLN A 103 -4.05 -6.63 1.67
C GLN A 103 -4.56 -5.18 1.76
N ALA A 104 -4.12 -4.47 2.81
CA ALA A 104 -4.23 -3.02 2.89
C ALA A 104 -2.97 -2.39 2.28
N LEU A 105 -3.12 -1.79 1.11
CA LEU A 105 -2.03 -1.32 0.26
C LEU A 105 -1.42 -0.02 0.80
N SER A 106 -0.13 0.19 0.56
CA SER A 106 0.53 1.47 0.79
C SER A 106 -0.02 2.54 -0.15
N LEU A 107 -0.25 3.74 0.37
CA LEU A 107 -0.63 4.91 -0.43
C LEU A 107 0.58 5.40 -1.23
N PRO A 108 0.40 5.83 -2.49
CA PRO A 108 1.50 6.37 -3.26
C PRO A 108 1.97 7.73 -2.69
N PRO A 109 3.29 8.01 -2.75
CA PRO A 109 3.81 9.31 -2.38
C PRO A 109 3.30 10.41 -3.31
N VAL A 110 3.31 11.64 -2.85
CA VAL A 110 2.92 12.83 -3.62
C VAL A 110 4.18 13.57 -4.05
N ALA A 111 4.55 13.46 -5.32
CA ALA A 111 5.65 14.19 -5.91
C ALA A 111 5.26 15.66 -6.16
N LYS A 112 6.06 16.59 -5.63
CA LYS A 112 5.96 18.03 -5.85
C LYS A 112 7.33 18.65 -5.96
N PHE A 113 7.47 19.67 -6.81
CA PHE A 113 8.71 20.43 -6.85
C PHE A 113 8.51 21.87 -7.32
N THR A 114 9.49 22.70 -7.05
CA THR A 114 9.63 24.06 -7.57
C THR A 114 10.90 24.20 -8.39
N VAL A 115 10.91 25.15 -9.33
CA VAL A 115 12.05 25.47 -10.19
C VAL A 115 12.39 26.93 -10.05
N THR A 116 13.65 27.25 -9.73
CA THR A 116 14.08 28.63 -9.53
C THR A 116 15.51 28.84 -10.08
N PRO A 117 15.71 29.83 -10.96
CA PRO A 117 14.72 30.65 -11.65
C PRO A 117 13.98 29.86 -12.77
N TYR A 118 12.76 30.26 -13.13
CA TYR A 118 12.03 29.66 -14.26
C TYR A 118 12.60 30.02 -15.64
N TYR A 119 13.27 31.19 -15.72
CA TYR A 119 14.00 31.66 -16.93
C TYR A 119 15.47 31.64 -16.63
N VAL A 120 16.24 30.97 -17.47
CA VAL A 120 17.69 30.84 -17.32
C VAL A 120 18.38 30.94 -18.67
N THR A 121 19.58 31.50 -18.70
CA THR A 121 20.45 31.41 -19.86
C THR A 121 21.30 30.13 -19.79
N VAL A 122 21.86 29.69 -20.90
CA VAL A 122 22.83 28.58 -20.90
C VAL A 122 23.97 28.88 -19.93
N ASP A 123 24.49 27.83 -19.31
CA ASP A 123 25.59 27.88 -18.32
C ASP A 123 25.21 28.62 -16.99
N GLU A 124 23.95 28.93 -16.77
CA GLU A 124 23.46 29.42 -15.48
C GLU A 124 22.75 28.30 -14.70
N ALA A 125 22.97 28.29 -13.38
CA ALA A 125 22.40 27.29 -12.52
C ALA A 125 20.90 27.48 -12.29
N VAL A 126 20.14 26.38 -12.41
CA VAL A 126 18.73 26.25 -12.02
C VAL A 126 18.66 25.34 -10.81
N TRP A 127 17.88 25.73 -9.82
CA TRP A 127 17.60 24.94 -8.63
C TRP A 127 16.25 24.27 -8.73
N PHE A 128 16.23 23.01 -8.36
CA PHE A 128 15.04 22.17 -8.29
C PHE A 128 14.89 21.72 -6.83
N ASP A 129 13.72 22.01 -6.24
CA ASP A 129 13.43 21.76 -4.83
C ASP A 129 12.19 20.91 -4.71
N ALA A 130 12.34 19.68 -4.24
CA ALA A 130 11.30 18.70 -4.00
C ALA A 130 10.89 18.58 -2.52
N SER A 131 11.30 19.51 -1.66
CA SER A 131 11.04 19.46 -0.21
C SER A 131 9.55 19.45 0.19
N GLU A 132 8.64 19.84 -0.72
CA GLU A 132 7.19 19.77 -0.53
C GLU A 132 6.58 18.40 -0.93
N SER A 133 7.39 17.48 -1.44
CA SER A 133 6.95 16.10 -1.66
C SER A 133 6.75 15.40 -0.31
N TYR A 134 5.77 14.53 -0.23
CA TYR A 134 5.47 13.78 1.00
C TYR A 134 4.84 12.43 0.71
N ASP A 135 4.95 11.51 1.64
CA ASP A 135 4.22 10.25 1.65
C ASP A 135 3.11 10.32 2.72
N PRO A 136 1.84 9.96 2.39
CA PRO A 136 0.72 9.99 3.33
C PRO A 136 0.80 8.96 4.46
N ASP A 137 1.47 7.82 4.27
CA ASP A 137 1.52 6.69 5.22
C ASP A 137 2.93 6.11 5.43
N GLY A 138 3.97 6.84 4.99
CA GLY A 138 5.38 6.44 5.12
C GLY A 138 6.35 7.60 4.92
N GLU A 139 7.53 7.29 4.37
CA GLU A 139 8.59 8.23 4.08
C GLU A 139 9.06 8.08 2.63
N ILE A 140 9.43 9.21 1.98
CA ILE A 140 10.08 9.18 0.67
C ILE A 140 11.56 8.85 0.90
N VAL A 141 12.04 7.78 0.27
CA VAL A 141 13.44 7.31 0.39
C VAL A 141 14.31 7.74 -0.78
N ASP A 142 13.74 7.95 -1.98
CA ASP A 142 14.48 8.37 -3.16
C ASP A 142 13.82 9.54 -3.90
N TYR A 143 14.65 10.47 -4.38
CA TYR A 143 14.28 11.61 -5.23
C TYR A 143 15.18 11.59 -6.46
N LEU A 144 14.62 11.26 -7.62
CA LEU A 144 15.32 11.07 -8.88
C LEU A 144 14.87 12.11 -9.90
N TRP A 145 15.83 12.83 -10.49
CA TRP A 145 15.58 13.90 -11.45
C TRP A 145 16.03 13.54 -12.85
N ASP A 146 15.18 13.82 -13.83
CA ASP A 146 15.50 13.89 -15.26
C ASP A 146 15.28 15.33 -15.69
N PHE A 147 16.37 15.99 -16.15
CA PHE A 147 16.34 17.40 -16.55
C PHE A 147 15.86 17.64 -17.98
N GLY A 148 15.57 16.57 -18.75
CA GLY A 148 15.04 16.64 -20.10
C GLY A 148 16.08 17.01 -21.16
N ASP A 149 17.37 16.98 -20.81
CA ASP A 149 18.51 17.15 -21.72
C ASP A 149 19.36 15.88 -21.85
N GLY A 150 18.92 14.81 -21.22
CA GLY A 150 19.60 13.51 -21.16
C GLY A 150 20.51 13.36 -19.93
N THR A 151 20.49 14.34 -19.04
CA THR A 151 21.20 14.28 -17.73
C THR A 151 20.20 14.03 -16.58
N SER A 152 20.72 13.55 -15.45
CA SER A 152 19.93 13.22 -14.26
C SER A 152 20.72 13.50 -12.99
N ASP A 153 20.02 13.64 -11.86
CA ASP A 153 20.61 13.79 -10.53
C ASP A 153 19.68 13.17 -9.46
N GLU A 154 20.15 13.09 -8.22
CA GLU A 154 19.43 12.54 -7.07
C GLU A 154 19.50 13.52 -5.89
N GLY A 155 18.40 13.62 -5.13
CA GLY A 155 18.34 14.43 -3.92
C GLY A 155 17.11 15.30 -3.81
N VAL A 156 16.83 15.76 -2.59
CA VAL A 156 15.67 16.62 -2.29
C VAL A 156 15.77 17.97 -2.95
N VAL A 157 16.99 18.56 -2.94
CA VAL A 157 17.31 19.84 -3.60
C VAL A 157 18.56 19.64 -4.44
N VAL A 158 18.44 19.91 -5.74
CA VAL A 158 19.53 19.77 -6.70
C VAL A 158 19.66 21.03 -7.55
N SER A 159 20.83 21.22 -8.18
CA SER A 159 21.04 22.28 -9.17
C SER A 159 21.56 21.68 -10.47
N HIS A 160 21.11 22.26 -11.58
CA HIS A 160 21.54 21.83 -12.91
C HIS A 160 21.87 23.04 -13.80
N GLU A 161 22.83 22.89 -14.69
CA GLU A 161 23.24 23.90 -15.68
C GLU A 161 23.00 23.34 -17.09
N TYR A 162 22.17 24.02 -17.90
CA TYR A 162 21.95 23.65 -19.29
C TYR A 162 23.07 24.24 -20.16
N THR A 163 23.92 23.39 -20.72
CA THR A 163 25.09 23.82 -21.53
C THR A 163 24.76 24.15 -22.98
N SER A 164 23.53 23.87 -23.42
CA SER A 164 23.05 24.21 -24.77
C SER A 164 21.55 24.47 -24.76
N ALA A 165 21.08 25.37 -25.62
CA ALA A 165 19.67 25.56 -25.88
C ALA A 165 19.30 24.94 -27.24
N GLN A 166 18.27 24.12 -27.30
CA GLN A 166 17.76 23.53 -28.55
C GLN A 166 16.81 24.50 -29.29
N GLY A 167 17.33 25.66 -29.66
CA GLY A 167 16.56 26.73 -30.31
C GLY A 167 16.07 27.82 -29.34
N THR A 168 15.41 28.84 -29.89
CA THR A 168 14.93 30.01 -29.14
C THR A 168 13.83 29.61 -28.17
N GLY A 169 14.12 29.72 -26.86
CA GLY A 169 13.16 29.44 -25.77
C GLY A 169 12.84 27.95 -25.59
N TRP A 170 13.85 27.12 -25.72
CA TRP A 170 13.76 25.70 -25.43
C TRP A 170 13.22 25.45 -24.01
N ARG A 171 12.34 24.44 -23.90
CA ARG A 171 11.68 24.05 -22.65
C ARG A 171 11.90 22.58 -22.40
N PRO A 172 13.00 22.19 -21.77
CA PRO A 172 13.19 20.81 -21.34
C PRO A 172 12.07 20.41 -20.38
N GLN A 173 11.56 19.18 -20.54
CA GLN A 173 10.60 18.61 -19.63
C GLN A 173 11.33 17.99 -18.46
N ILE A 174 11.15 18.57 -17.29
CA ILE A 174 11.69 18.05 -16.03
C ILE A 174 10.76 16.97 -15.52
N VAL A 175 11.32 15.86 -15.05
CA VAL A 175 10.58 14.81 -14.35
C VAL A 175 11.24 14.57 -13.02
N LEU A 176 10.49 14.76 -11.95
CA LEU A 176 10.83 14.27 -10.61
C LEU A 176 10.13 12.92 -10.43
N THR A 177 10.88 11.91 -10.07
CA THR A 177 10.38 10.62 -9.60
C THR A 177 10.71 10.48 -8.12
N VAL A 178 9.71 10.21 -7.29
CA VAL A 178 9.88 9.91 -5.87
C VAL A 178 9.50 8.47 -5.60
N VAL A 179 10.22 7.81 -4.70
CA VAL A 179 9.99 6.43 -4.26
C VAL A 179 9.83 6.44 -2.75
N ASP A 180 8.80 5.77 -2.24
CA ASP A 180 8.59 5.62 -0.80
C ASP A 180 9.30 4.40 -0.21
N ASP A 181 9.19 4.21 1.10
CA ASP A 181 9.80 3.11 1.85
C ASP A 181 9.17 1.73 1.55
N ASP A 182 8.00 1.68 0.90
CA ASP A 182 7.36 0.47 0.39
C ASP A 182 7.70 0.18 -1.09
N GLY A 183 8.44 1.08 -1.74
CA GLY A 183 8.84 0.97 -3.15
C GLY A 183 7.75 1.44 -4.14
N VAL A 184 6.71 2.14 -3.66
CA VAL A 184 5.71 2.76 -4.54
C VAL A 184 6.27 4.04 -5.15
N VAL A 185 5.95 4.30 -6.40
CA VAL A 185 6.56 5.37 -7.20
C VAL A 185 5.51 6.39 -7.63
N SER A 186 5.86 7.67 -7.51
CA SER A 186 5.09 8.77 -8.09
C SER A 186 5.97 9.74 -8.85
N MET A 187 5.38 10.47 -9.80
CA MET A 187 6.09 11.40 -10.65
C MET A 187 5.39 12.75 -10.71
N ALA A 188 6.20 13.82 -10.72
CA ALA A 188 5.78 15.16 -11.09
C ALA A 188 6.52 15.64 -12.33
N LYS A 189 5.86 16.45 -13.16
CA LYS A 189 6.43 17.03 -14.38
C LYS A 189 6.35 18.53 -14.35
N GLY A 190 7.38 19.17 -14.86
CA GLY A 190 7.46 20.61 -15.01
C GLY A 190 8.35 21.00 -16.17
N GLU A 191 8.60 22.28 -16.31
CA GLU A 191 9.48 22.83 -17.35
C GLU A 191 10.27 24.01 -16.80
N VAL A 192 11.40 24.28 -17.42
CA VAL A 192 12.18 25.52 -17.27
C VAL A 192 12.37 26.11 -18.67
N ARG A 193 12.47 27.42 -18.79
CA ARG A 193 12.76 28.07 -20.08
C ARG A 193 14.22 28.42 -20.17
N VAL A 194 14.91 27.72 -21.09
CA VAL A 194 16.34 27.96 -21.37
C VAL A 194 16.45 28.85 -22.60
N VAL A 195 17.16 29.95 -22.50
CA VAL A 195 17.43 30.87 -23.61
C VAL A 195 18.92 30.82 -23.98
N GLY A 196 19.19 30.68 -25.28
CA GLY A 196 20.55 30.77 -25.79
C GLY A 196 21.11 32.19 -25.66
N CYS A 197 22.40 32.33 -25.54
CA CYS A 197 23.08 33.63 -25.66
C CYS A 197 23.03 34.04 -27.13
N ASP A 198 22.02 34.85 -27.55
CA ASP A 198 21.97 35.40 -28.89
C ASP A 198 23.04 36.46 -29.19
N SER A 199 24.01 36.67 -28.25
CA SER A 199 25.02 37.75 -28.36
C SER A 199 26.46 37.37 -27.99
N CYS A 200 26.85 36.08 -28.12
CA CYS A 200 28.27 35.70 -27.99
C CYS A 200 28.96 35.62 -29.38
N GLY A 201 28.67 36.55 -30.25
CA GLY A 201 29.26 36.69 -31.58
C GLY A 201 29.82 38.09 -31.77
N GLY A 202 31.11 38.28 -31.49
CA GLY A 202 31.84 39.47 -31.77
C GLY A 202 33.33 39.17 -31.80
#